data_9e5c039095b43b0b5d80c952bd53cfaa
#
_entry.id   9e5c039095b43b0b5d80c952bd53cfaa
#
_cell.length_a   1.000
_cell.length_b   1.000
_cell.length_c   1.000
_cell.angle_alpha   90.00
_cell.angle_beta   90.00
_cell.angle_gamma   90.00
#
_symmetry.space_group_name_H-M   'P 1'
#
loop_
_entity.id
_entity.type
_entity.pdbx_description
1 polymer ?
#
loop_
_entity_poly.entity_id
_entity_poly.type
_entity_poly.pdbx_seq_one_letter_code
_entity_poly.pdbx_strand_id
1 'polypeptide(L)'
;MLFLRSAGPLDPNNSLWIVRAGEEPVALFDASGRSDRDLTDAERARRERAREQQGGVVSFSARPDNSEVVFSLGGELFHVRDDGEITSMVTDGNVFDPRFESDGSRVAYVSGATLRLTNGETDRLVPGTDEGGDDVSWGSAEFVAAEEMKRGRGFWWSPSGRRLVAARVDTSAVDQWWISSPEQPWCAPRAIRCPAGGTTNADVQLWILDVDAGPERQIDWSRGEFEYLASVQWLSLESRDVVRCTVQTRDQKTLAIIDFDPDTGAAEEVQRITDAHWVELQSGTPHQSELGVIMVAVSYTHLTLPTTPYV
;
A
#
# COMPACT_ATOMS: atom_id res chain seq x y z
N MET A 1 5.25 -6.50 21.26
CA MET A 1 4.94 -6.89 19.86
C MET A 1 3.45 -6.74 19.63
N LEU A 2 3.08 -6.04 18.58
CA LEU A 2 1.69 -5.87 18.12
C LEU A 2 1.35 -6.92 17.07
N PHE A 3 0.13 -7.44 17.06
CA PHE A 3 -0.33 -8.41 16.07
C PHE A 3 -1.86 -8.45 15.94
N LEU A 4 -2.34 -9.01 14.85
CA LEU A 4 -3.77 -9.23 14.60
C LEU A 4 -4.13 -10.68 14.91
N ARG A 5 -5.26 -10.89 15.56
CA ARG A 5 -5.77 -12.21 15.91
C ARG A 5 -7.27 -12.16 16.06
N SER A 6 -7.97 -13.19 15.56
CA SER A 6 -9.39 -13.40 15.85
C SER A 6 -9.61 -13.92 17.29
N ALA A 7 -10.78 -13.67 17.86
CA ALA A 7 -11.14 -14.15 19.20
C ALA A 7 -11.27 -15.66 19.26
N GLY A 8 -11.52 -16.32 18.11
CA GLY A 8 -11.62 -17.77 18.02
C GLY A 8 -11.79 -18.26 16.59
N PRO A 9 -11.80 -19.58 16.37
CA PRO A 9 -11.84 -20.19 15.03
C PRO A 9 -13.12 -19.92 14.24
N LEU A 10 -14.18 -19.46 14.91
CA LEU A 10 -15.47 -19.11 14.29
C LEU A 10 -15.68 -17.61 14.18
N ASP A 11 -14.76 -16.78 14.71
CA ASP A 11 -14.84 -15.34 14.58
C ASP A 11 -14.10 -14.89 13.30
N PRO A 12 -14.80 -14.32 12.32
CA PRO A 12 -14.18 -13.86 11.09
C PRO A 12 -13.39 -12.55 11.27
N ASN A 13 -13.50 -11.88 12.43
CA ASN A 13 -12.91 -10.58 12.65
C ASN A 13 -11.59 -10.66 13.41
N ASN A 14 -10.57 -9.99 12.89
CA ASN A 14 -9.33 -9.78 13.63
C ASN A 14 -9.45 -8.58 14.57
N SER A 15 -8.98 -8.78 15.78
CA SER A 15 -8.77 -7.77 16.80
C SER A 15 -7.30 -7.39 16.89
N LEU A 16 -6.98 -6.22 17.44
CA LEU A 16 -5.61 -5.76 17.66
C LEU A 16 -5.15 -6.20 19.05
N TRP A 17 -4.01 -6.86 19.12
CA TRP A 17 -3.41 -7.39 20.34
C TRP A 17 -2.00 -6.87 20.55
N ILE A 18 -1.60 -6.78 21.82
CA ILE A 18 -0.22 -6.54 22.25
C ILE A 18 0.26 -7.68 23.15
N VAL A 19 1.52 -8.06 23.00
CA VAL A 19 2.23 -8.91 23.94
C VAL A 19 3.53 -8.24 24.36
N ARG A 20 3.76 -8.15 25.67
CA ARG A 20 5.01 -7.66 26.26
C ARG A 20 5.86 -8.85 26.70
N ALA A 21 7.16 -8.65 26.86
CA ALA A 21 8.07 -9.73 27.25
C ALA A 21 7.69 -10.26 28.65
N GLY A 22 7.38 -11.56 28.72
CA GLY A 22 7.00 -12.22 29.98
C GLY A 22 5.54 -12.02 30.41
N GLU A 23 4.70 -11.41 29.56
CA GLU A 23 3.29 -11.21 29.82
C GLU A 23 2.40 -12.00 28.85
N GLU A 24 1.17 -12.26 29.25
CA GLU A 24 0.16 -12.83 28.34
C GLU A 24 -0.34 -11.75 27.36
N PRO A 25 -0.75 -12.14 26.13
CA PRO A 25 -1.31 -11.20 25.16
C PRO A 25 -2.60 -10.54 25.66
N VAL A 26 -2.70 -9.22 25.45
CA VAL A 26 -3.87 -8.42 25.82
C VAL A 26 -4.47 -7.81 24.55
N ALA A 27 -5.81 -7.83 24.43
CA ALA A 27 -6.50 -7.14 23.36
C ALA A 27 -6.50 -5.64 23.62
N LEU A 28 -5.94 -4.87 22.70
CA LEU A 28 -6.00 -3.40 22.70
C LEU A 28 -7.29 -2.89 22.06
N PHE A 29 -7.79 -3.61 21.07
CA PHE A 29 -9.04 -3.29 20.38
C PHE A 29 -9.75 -4.58 20.01
N ASP A 30 -10.99 -4.72 20.47
CA ASP A 30 -11.86 -5.87 20.16
C ASP A 30 -12.78 -5.52 18.99
N ALA A 31 -12.60 -6.23 17.87
CA ALA A 31 -13.45 -6.11 16.70
C ALA A 31 -14.51 -7.20 16.60
N SER A 32 -14.65 -8.06 17.62
CA SER A 32 -15.67 -9.11 17.64
C SER A 32 -17.07 -8.53 17.54
N GLY A 33 -17.92 -9.12 16.70
CA GLY A 33 -19.28 -8.66 16.49
C GLY A 33 -19.43 -7.39 15.62
N ARG A 34 -18.35 -6.80 15.11
CA ARG A 34 -18.41 -5.72 14.12
C ARG A 34 -18.70 -6.32 12.73
N SER A 35 -19.53 -5.64 11.97
CA SER A 35 -19.94 -6.09 10.64
C SER A 35 -19.09 -5.42 9.55
N ASP A 36 -18.66 -6.20 8.56
CA ASP A 36 -18.05 -5.66 7.32
C ASP A 36 -19.03 -4.90 6.42
N ARG A 37 -20.29 -4.72 6.86
CA ARG A 37 -21.30 -3.99 6.08
C ARG A 37 -20.95 -2.52 5.89
N ASP A 38 -20.11 -1.98 6.77
CA ASP A 38 -19.74 -0.57 6.78
C ASP A 38 -18.38 -0.29 6.08
N LEU A 39 -17.85 -1.29 5.33
CA LEU A 39 -16.62 -1.09 4.56
C LEU A 39 -16.81 -0.08 3.42
N THR A 40 -15.85 0.84 3.29
CA THR A 40 -15.79 1.70 2.11
C THR A 40 -15.50 0.90 0.84
N ASP A 41 -15.85 1.43 -0.31
CA ASP A 41 -15.57 0.76 -1.60
C ASP A 41 -14.06 0.56 -1.81
N ALA A 42 -13.22 1.50 -1.38
CA ALA A 42 -11.76 1.38 -1.44
C ALA A 42 -11.23 0.23 -0.56
N GLU A 43 -11.74 0.12 0.67
CA GLU A 43 -11.37 -0.96 1.59
C GLU A 43 -11.84 -2.32 1.07
N ARG A 44 -13.06 -2.39 0.55
CA ARG A 44 -13.62 -3.61 -0.06
C ARG A 44 -12.77 -4.05 -1.25
N ALA A 45 -12.45 -3.14 -2.18
CA ALA A 45 -11.61 -3.42 -3.34
C ALA A 45 -10.21 -3.89 -2.92
N ARG A 46 -9.61 -3.28 -1.88
CA ARG A 46 -8.33 -3.71 -1.34
C ARG A 46 -8.39 -5.14 -0.81
N ARG A 47 -9.40 -5.46 0.00
CA ARG A 47 -9.57 -6.82 0.57
C ARG A 47 -9.79 -7.87 -0.52
N GLU A 48 -10.62 -7.57 -1.51
CA GLU A 48 -10.84 -8.44 -2.67
C GLU A 48 -9.50 -8.72 -3.38
N ARG A 49 -8.69 -7.69 -3.68
CA ARG A 49 -7.39 -7.81 -4.34
C ARG A 49 -6.36 -8.56 -3.49
N ALA A 50 -6.33 -8.29 -2.19
CA ALA A 50 -5.47 -9.01 -1.25
C ALA A 50 -5.96 -10.43 -0.95
N ARG A 51 -7.13 -10.85 -1.49
CA ARG A 51 -7.82 -12.10 -1.18
C ARG A 51 -8.02 -12.29 0.32
N GLU A 52 -8.26 -11.19 1.01
CA GLU A 52 -8.40 -11.14 2.45
C GLU A 52 -9.84 -11.48 2.82
N GLN A 53 -10.02 -12.62 3.46
CA GLN A 53 -11.34 -13.13 3.88
C GLN A 53 -11.71 -12.72 5.30
N GLN A 54 -10.75 -12.20 6.07
CA GLN A 54 -10.97 -11.80 7.45
C GLN A 54 -11.50 -10.38 7.54
N GLY A 55 -12.47 -10.20 8.45
CA GLY A 55 -13.02 -8.89 8.81
C GLY A 55 -12.28 -8.22 9.96
N GLY A 56 -12.87 -7.16 10.49
CA GLY A 56 -12.30 -6.40 11.59
C GLY A 56 -11.05 -5.61 11.20
N VAL A 57 -10.04 -5.58 12.07
CA VAL A 57 -8.76 -4.89 11.81
C VAL A 57 -7.89 -5.76 10.91
N VAL A 58 -7.58 -5.30 9.72
CA VAL A 58 -6.81 -6.05 8.72
C VAL A 58 -5.41 -5.48 8.46
N SER A 59 -5.19 -4.24 8.84
CA SER A 59 -3.88 -3.60 8.80
C SER A 59 -3.80 -2.51 9.85
N PHE A 60 -2.60 -2.19 10.29
CA PHE A 60 -2.34 -1.09 11.21
C PHE A 60 -1.00 -0.42 10.93
N SER A 61 -0.82 0.78 11.46
CA SER A 61 0.45 1.47 11.56
C SER A 61 0.75 1.74 13.01
N ALA A 62 1.93 1.38 13.46
CA ALA A 62 2.38 1.62 14.82
C ALA A 62 3.55 2.60 14.85
N ARG A 63 3.70 3.34 15.94
CA ARG A 63 4.93 4.07 16.24
C ARG A 63 6.10 3.08 16.43
N PRO A 64 7.35 3.50 16.21
CA PRO A 64 8.51 2.60 16.33
C PRO A 64 8.65 1.96 17.71
N ASP A 65 8.20 2.64 18.79
CA ASP A 65 8.21 2.16 20.17
C ASP A 65 6.97 1.30 20.53
N ASN A 66 6.02 1.14 19.60
CA ASN A 66 4.73 0.48 19.78
C ASN A 66 3.82 1.11 20.84
N SER A 67 4.05 2.36 21.21
CA SER A 67 3.23 3.08 22.20
C SER A 67 1.85 3.47 21.68
N GLU A 68 1.74 3.66 20.37
CA GLU A 68 0.50 4.10 19.70
C GLU A 68 0.34 3.38 18.37
N VAL A 69 -0.92 3.12 18.02
CA VAL A 69 -1.32 2.41 16.79
C VAL A 69 -2.48 3.14 16.14
N VAL A 70 -2.46 3.25 14.83
CA VAL A 70 -3.62 3.69 14.04
C VAL A 70 -4.02 2.63 13.03
N PHE A 71 -5.31 2.53 12.80
CA PHE A 71 -5.89 1.67 11.75
C PHE A 71 -7.23 2.24 11.28
N SER A 72 -7.67 1.82 10.11
CA SER A 72 -9.02 2.12 9.62
C SER A 72 -9.94 0.93 9.82
N LEU A 73 -11.19 1.22 10.19
CA LEU A 73 -12.26 0.24 10.24
C LEU A 73 -13.59 0.92 9.91
N GLY A 74 -14.29 0.42 8.89
CA GLY A 74 -15.54 1.02 8.44
C GLY A 74 -15.39 2.46 7.90
N GLY A 75 -14.20 2.83 7.44
CA GLY A 75 -13.91 4.18 6.95
C GLY A 75 -13.60 5.20 8.04
N GLU A 76 -13.60 4.79 9.31
CA GLU A 76 -13.19 5.61 10.45
C GLU A 76 -11.73 5.35 10.80
N LEU A 77 -11.04 6.36 11.34
CA LEU A 77 -9.68 6.25 11.85
C LEU A 77 -9.71 6.04 13.37
N PHE A 78 -9.14 4.94 13.80
CA PHE A 78 -8.95 4.63 15.22
C PHE A 78 -7.51 4.86 15.61
N HIS A 79 -7.33 5.53 16.72
CA HIS A 79 -6.05 5.72 17.40
C HIS A 79 -6.12 4.98 18.75
N VAL A 80 -5.19 4.07 18.97
CA VAL A 80 -5.15 3.20 20.15
C VAL A 80 -3.78 3.30 20.80
N ARG A 81 -3.76 3.58 22.08
CA ARG A 81 -2.55 3.60 22.90
C ARG A 81 -2.25 2.21 23.48
N ASP A 82 -1.03 1.99 23.88
CA ASP A 82 -0.60 0.70 24.44
C ASP A 82 -1.19 0.38 25.83
N ASP A 83 -1.80 1.37 26.51
CA ASP A 83 -2.60 1.21 27.72
C ASP A 83 -4.06 0.82 27.45
N GLY A 84 -4.46 0.76 26.17
CA GLY A 84 -5.81 0.41 25.72
C GLY A 84 -6.74 1.61 25.58
N GLU A 85 -6.27 2.84 25.76
CA GLU A 85 -7.07 4.04 25.47
C GLU A 85 -7.34 4.14 23.96
N ILE A 86 -8.60 4.28 23.60
CA ILE A 86 -9.05 4.40 22.21
C ILE A 86 -9.62 5.80 22.01
N THR A 87 -9.07 6.52 21.03
CA THR A 87 -9.55 7.84 20.64
C THR A 87 -9.89 7.85 19.15
N SER A 88 -10.90 8.65 18.78
CA SER A 88 -11.17 8.94 17.38
C SER A 88 -10.41 10.20 16.97
N MET A 89 -9.90 10.18 15.73
CA MET A 89 -9.22 11.34 15.13
C MET A 89 -10.17 12.02 14.15
N VAL A 90 -10.08 13.34 14.07
CA VAL A 90 -10.84 14.10 13.06
C VAL A 90 -10.31 13.75 11.67
N THR A 91 -11.19 13.35 10.77
CA THR A 91 -10.90 12.98 9.39
C THR A 91 -12.02 13.42 8.46
N ASP A 92 -11.74 13.39 7.16
CA ASP A 92 -12.74 13.62 6.10
C ASP A 92 -13.70 12.41 5.90
N GLY A 93 -13.48 11.32 6.64
CA GLY A 93 -14.15 10.04 6.44
C GLY A 93 -13.50 9.18 5.36
N ASN A 94 -14.05 7.98 5.13
CA ASN A 94 -13.55 7.02 4.13
C ASN A 94 -12.05 6.76 4.23
N VAL A 95 -11.53 6.67 5.46
CA VAL A 95 -10.09 6.50 5.74
C VAL A 95 -9.58 5.17 5.19
N PHE A 96 -8.52 5.26 4.39
CA PHE A 96 -7.82 4.12 3.83
C PHE A 96 -6.31 4.23 4.05
N ASP A 97 -5.65 3.12 4.41
CA ASP A 97 -4.20 2.98 4.65
C ASP A 97 -3.58 4.09 5.53
N PRO A 98 -4.08 4.33 6.77
CA PRO A 98 -3.54 5.35 7.64
C PRO A 98 -2.12 5.01 8.08
N ARG A 99 -1.22 6.03 8.10
CA ARG A 99 0.19 5.88 8.45
C ARG A 99 0.67 7.03 9.31
N PHE A 100 1.29 6.68 10.43
CA PHE A 100 2.00 7.66 11.24
C PHE A 100 3.16 8.31 10.48
N GLU A 101 3.33 9.59 10.72
CA GLU A 101 4.60 10.28 10.52
C GLU A 101 5.68 9.68 11.46
N SER A 102 6.95 9.91 11.14
CA SER A 102 8.07 9.32 11.88
C SER A 102 8.08 9.68 13.38
N ASP A 103 7.67 10.90 13.76
CA ASP A 103 7.55 11.33 15.15
C ASP A 103 6.17 11.05 15.76
N GLY A 104 5.21 10.59 14.95
CA GLY A 104 3.86 10.23 15.37
C GLY A 104 2.92 11.41 15.61
N SER A 105 3.32 12.64 15.28
CA SER A 105 2.48 13.83 15.49
C SER A 105 1.31 13.93 14.52
N ARG A 106 1.46 13.31 13.35
CA ARG A 106 0.45 13.33 12.27
C ARG A 106 0.24 11.95 11.68
N VAL A 107 -0.93 11.77 11.08
CA VAL A 107 -1.28 10.57 10.32
C VAL A 107 -1.64 11.00 8.90
N ALA A 108 -0.96 10.41 7.92
CA ALA A 108 -1.37 10.50 6.53
C ALA A 108 -2.33 9.35 6.19
N TYR A 109 -3.30 9.60 5.35
CA TYR A 109 -4.25 8.61 4.89
C TYR A 109 -4.85 8.99 3.53
N VAL A 110 -5.45 8.04 2.85
CA VAL A 110 -6.19 8.28 1.61
C VAL A 110 -7.68 8.39 1.93
N SER A 111 -8.37 9.39 1.37
CA SER A 111 -9.83 9.50 1.33
C SER A 111 -10.28 9.68 -0.11
N GLY A 112 -11.03 8.71 -0.61
CA GLY A 112 -11.40 8.69 -2.04
C GLY A 112 -10.17 8.66 -2.95
N ALA A 113 -10.01 9.71 -3.73
CA ALA A 113 -8.89 9.87 -4.67
C ALA A 113 -7.76 10.78 -4.15
N THR A 114 -7.84 11.26 -2.90
CA THR A 114 -6.96 12.31 -2.37
C THR A 114 -6.13 11.81 -1.19
N LEU A 115 -4.97 12.42 -1.00
CA LEU A 115 -4.09 12.19 0.14
C LEU A 115 -4.31 13.28 1.20
N ARG A 116 -4.52 12.88 2.44
CA ARG A 116 -4.88 13.77 3.54
C ARG A 116 -4.01 13.56 4.77
N LEU A 117 -4.01 14.56 5.65
CA LEU A 117 -3.28 14.57 6.91
C LEU A 117 -4.20 14.97 8.05
N THR A 118 -4.10 14.24 9.16
CA THR A 118 -4.72 14.62 10.43
C THR A 118 -3.70 14.63 11.56
N ASN A 119 -3.87 15.53 12.50
CA ASN A 119 -3.16 15.54 13.80
C ASN A 119 -4.08 15.12 14.95
N GLY A 120 -5.26 14.59 14.63
CA GLY A 120 -6.29 14.21 15.58
C GLY A 120 -7.33 15.29 15.85
N GLU A 121 -6.98 16.55 15.81
CA GLU A 121 -7.88 17.70 16.06
C GLU A 121 -8.36 18.34 14.76
N THR A 122 -7.49 18.35 13.74
CA THR A 122 -7.76 18.97 12.44
C THR A 122 -7.39 18.01 11.32
N ASP A 123 -8.12 18.10 10.23
CA ASP A 123 -7.89 17.35 9.01
C ASP A 123 -7.68 18.30 7.84
N ARG A 124 -6.78 17.94 6.92
CA ARG A 124 -6.53 18.73 5.73
C ARG A 124 -6.04 17.88 4.55
N LEU A 125 -6.30 18.37 3.37
CA LEU A 125 -5.72 17.85 2.14
C LEU A 125 -4.19 18.08 2.10
N VAL A 126 -3.43 17.14 1.56
CA VAL A 126 -2.06 17.39 1.09
C VAL A 126 -2.18 18.22 -0.20
N PRO A 127 -1.60 19.43 -0.25
CA PRO A 127 -1.78 20.31 -1.40
C PRO A 127 -1.40 19.63 -2.73
N GLY A 128 -2.18 19.90 -3.78
CA GLY A 128 -1.94 19.36 -5.12
C GLY A 128 -2.30 17.89 -5.32
N THR A 129 -2.97 17.25 -4.36
CA THR A 129 -3.48 15.88 -4.51
C THR A 129 -4.99 15.81 -4.76
N ASP A 130 -5.62 16.91 -5.09
CA ASP A 130 -7.02 17.06 -5.44
C ASP A 130 -7.27 17.16 -6.95
N GLU A 131 -6.26 16.80 -7.75
CA GLU A 131 -6.37 16.81 -9.20
C GLU A 131 -7.34 15.75 -9.73
N GLY A 132 -8.11 16.15 -10.70
CA GLY A 132 -8.72 15.21 -11.63
C GLY A 132 -10.09 14.74 -11.22
N GLY A 133 -10.70 13.94 -12.09
CA GLY A 133 -11.99 13.33 -11.93
C GLY A 133 -11.87 11.90 -11.36
N ASP A 134 -12.86 11.07 -11.71
CA ASP A 134 -12.96 9.69 -11.22
C ASP A 134 -11.79 8.77 -11.62
N ASP A 135 -11.01 9.16 -12.62
CA ASP A 135 -9.93 8.34 -13.17
C ASP A 135 -8.53 8.64 -12.58
N VAL A 136 -8.35 9.70 -11.79
CA VAL A 136 -7.07 10.07 -11.18
C VAL A 136 -7.14 9.94 -9.67
N SER A 137 -6.13 9.28 -9.07
CA SER A 137 -6.03 9.14 -7.63
C SER A 137 -4.59 9.34 -7.14
N TRP A 138 -4.47 9.76 -5.88
CA TRP A 138 -3.21 9.94 -5.16
C TRP A 138 -3.13 9.03 -3.95
N GLY A 139 -1.93 8.48 -3.72
CA GLY A 139 -1.65 7.71 -2.51
C GLY A 139 -2.19 6.28 -2.51
N SER A 140 -2.77 5.81 -3.61
CA SER A 140 -3.27 4.45 -3.77
C SER A 140 -2.45 3.67 -4.82
N ALA A 141 -2.43 2.35 -4.68
CA ALA A 141 -1.89 1.47 -5.72
C ALA A 141 -2.92 1.28 -6.84
N GLU A 142 -2.42 1.16 -8.08
CA GLU A 142 -3.25 0.72 -9.20
C GLU A 142 -3.51 -0.79 -9.16
N PHE A 143 -4.35 -1.27 -10.07
CA PHE A 143 -4.86 -2.65 -10.05
C PHE A 143 -3.74 -3.70 -10.12
N VAL A 144 -2.81 -3.59 -11.08
CA VAL A 144 -1.76 -4.61 -11.30
C VAL A 144 -0.80 -4.69 -10.12
N ALA A 145 -0.39 -3.55 -9.56
CA ALA A 145 0.48 -3.54 -8.38
C ALA A 145 -0.19 -4.17 -7.16
N ALA A 146 -1.49 -3.93 -6.97
CA ALA A 146 -2.22 -4.47 -5.84
C ALA A 146 -2.48 -5.98 -5.96
N GLU A 147 -2.86 -6.47 -7.15
CA GLU A 147 -3.18 -7.88 -7.41
C GLU A 147 -1.92 -8.75 -7.55
N GLU A 148 -0.97 -8.31 -8.39
CA GLU A 148 0.13 -9.16 -8.84
C GLU A 148 1.43 -8.91 -8.06
N MET A 149 1.65 -7.67 -7.57
CA MET A 149 2.92 -7.27 -6.96
C MET A 149 2.84 -7.12 -5.45
N LYS A 150 1.66 -7.40 -4.85
CA LYS A 150 1.41 -7.27 -3.40
C LYS A 150 1.69 -5.86 -2.86
N ARG A 151 1.62 -4.84 -3.72
CA ARG A 151 1.78 -3.44 -3.36
C ARG A 151 0.41 -2.78 -3.22
N GLY A 152 -0.21 -2.86 -2.05
CA GLY A 152 -1.49 -2.19 -1.76
C GLY A 152 -1.37 -0.72 -1.38
N ARG A 153 -0.13 -0.22 -1.15
CA ARG A 153 0.16 1.15 -0.73
C ARG A 153 0.58 2.03 -1.89
N GLY A 154 0.23 3.32 -1.80
CA GLY A 154 0.64 4.31 -2.77
C GLY A 154 1.36 5.52 -2.18
N PHE A 155 1.68 5.57 -0.87
CA PHE A 155 2.45 6.67 -0.30
C PHE A 155 3.37 6.22 0.84
N TRP A 156 4.44 6.97 1.08
CA TRP A 156 5.47 6.66 2.09
C TRP A 156 6.02 7.95 2.69
N TRP A 157 6.07 8.02 4.02
CA TRP A 157 6.68 9.11 4.74
C TRP A 157 8.20 9.16 4.57
N SER A 158 8.74 10.37 4.47
CA SER A 158 10.17 10.56 4.66
C SER A 158 10.55 10.33 6.14
N PRO A 159 11.79 9.92 6.41
CA PRO A 159 12.28 9.78 7.79
C PRO A 159 12.14 11.06 8.62
N SER A 160 12.22 12.23 7.98
CA SER A 160 12.06 13.54 8.65
C SER A 160 10.59 13.93 8.92
N GLY A 161 9.61 13.22 8.34
CA GLY A 161 8.19 13.56 8.42
C GLY A 161 7.76 14.78 7.60
N ARG A 162 8.70 15.48 6.95
CA ARG A 162 8.38 16.68 6.19
C ARG A 162 7.83 16.40 4.80
N ARG A 163 8.20 15.28 4.22
CA ARG A 163 7.86 14.90 2.85
C ARG A 163 7.14 13.56 2.81
N LEU A 164 6.40 13.38 1.74
CA LEU A 164 5.85 12.11 1.31
C LEU A 164 6.37 11.77 -0.09
N VAL A 165 6.58 10.51 -0.36
CA VAL A 165 6.55 10.00 -1.72
C VAL A 165 5.16 9.46 -1.96
N ALA A 166 4.51 9.84 -3.05
CA ALA A 166 3.16 9.38 -3.37
C ALA A 166 3.01 9.04 -4.85
N ALA A 167 2.30 7.95 -5.10
CA ALA A 167 1.88 7.58 -6.43
C ALA A 167 0.67 8.42 -6.85
N ARG A 168 0.75 9.01 -8.05
CA ARG A 168 -0.37 9.52 -8.81
C ARG A 168 -0.72 8.50 -9.87
N VAL A 169 -1.93 8.02 -9.86
CA VAL A 169 -2.42 6.97 -10.76
C VAL A 169 -3.50 7.55 -11.64
N ASP A 170 -3.33 7.44 -12.96
CA ASP A 170 -4.33 7.81 -13.96
C ASP A 170 -4.78 6.56 -14.70
N THR A 171 -6.06 6.24 -14.56
CA THR A 171 -6.69 5.06 -15.15
C THR A 171 -7.52 5.38 -16.39
N SER A 172 -7.52 6.63 -16.87
CA SER A 172 -8.38 7.07 -17.98
C SER A 172 -8.20 6.26 -19.27
N ALA A 173 -6.97 5.78 -19.53
CA ALA A 173 -6.65 4.95 -20.70
C ALA A 173 -6.88 3.44 -20.49
N VAL A 174 -7.24 3.00 -19.27
CA VAL A 174 -7.48 1.59 -18.94
C VAL A 174 -8.87 1.18 -19.38
N ASP A 175 -8.99 -0.01 -19.96
CA ASP A 175 -10.27 -0.56 -20.39
C ASP A 175 -11.26 -0.66 -19.22
N GLN A 176 -12.52 -0.34 -19.53
CA GLN A 176 -13.61 -0.36 -18.57
C GLN A 176 -14.42 -1.66 -18.69
N TRP A 177 -14.58 -2.33 -17.57
CA TRP A 177 -15.39 -3.54 -17.45
C TRP A 177 -16.66 -3.27 -16.68
N TRP A 178 -17.73 -4.02 -16.98
CA TRP A 178 -19.02 -3.88 -16.36
C TRP A 178 -19.39 -5.15 -15.62
N ILE A 179 -19.57 -5.04 -14.30
CA ILE A 179 -19.94 -6.17 -13.44
C ILE A 179 -21.38 -6.02 -13.03
N SER A 180 -22.22 -6.97 -13.44
CA SER A 180 -23.62 -7.06 -13.05
C SER A 180 -23.78 -7.95 -11.81
N SER A 181 -24.71 -7.62 -10.92
CA SER A 181 -25.09 -8.50 -9.81
C SER A 181 -26.26 -9.39 -10.21
N PRO A 182 -26.08 -10.71 -10.29
CA PRO A 182 -27.18 -11.63 -10.54
C PRO A 182 -28.28 -11.58 -9.45
N GLU A 183 -27.90 -11.26 -8.22
CA GLU A 183 -28.83 -11.13 -7.09
C GLU A 183 -29.68 -9.84 -7.14
N GLN A 184 -29.19 -8.83 -7.86
CA GLN A 184 -29.84 -7.53 -8.01
C GLN A 184 -29.87 -7.12 -9.48
N PRO A 185 -30.59 -7.85 -10.35
CA PRO A 185 -30.57 -7.62 -11.78
C PRO A 185 -31.19 -6.27 -12.22
N TRP A 186 -31.88 -5.59 -11.32
CA TRP A 186 -32.43 -4.25 -11.52
C TRP A 186 -31.43 -3.11 -11.24
N CYS A 187 -30.28 -3.42 -10.61
CA CYS A 187 -29.24 -2.44 -10.38
C CYS A 187 -28.39 -2.24 -11.64
N ALA A 188 -27.96 -1.01 -11.88
CA ALA A 188 -27.01 -0.74 -12.96
C ALA A 188 -25.70 -1.51 -12.72
N PRO A 189 -25.06 -2.05 -13.77
CA PRO A 189 -23.77 -2.69 -13.64
C PRO A 189 -22.73 -1.71 -13.06
N ARG A 190 -21.84 -2.20 -12.20
CA ARG A 190 -20.71 -1.43 -11.68
C ARG A 190 -19.59 -1.43 -12.72
N ALA A 191 -19.13 -0.25 -13.09
CA ALA A 191 -17.95 -0.08 -13.93
C ALA A 191 -16.67 -0.21 -13.09
N ILE A 192 -15.67 -0.92 -13.59
CA ILE A 192 -14.33 -0.99 -13.01
C ILE A 192 -13.30 -0.81 -14.11
N ARG A 193 -12.18 -0.15 -13.78
CA ARG A 193 -11.00 -0.06 -14.64
C ARG A 193 -10.08 -1.24 -14.34
N CYS A 194 -9.92 -2.13 -15.30
CA CYS A 194 -9.09 -3.33 -15.16
C CYS A 194 -8.37 -3.64 -16.48
N PRO A 195 -7.04 -3.61 -16.53
CA PRO A 195 -6.32 -3.92 -17.74
C PRO A 195 -6.43 -5.42 -18.04
N ALA A 196 -6.77 -5.76 -19.27
CA ALA A 196 -6.67 -7.12 -19.77
C ALA A 196 -5.24 -7.40 -20.27
N GLY A 197 -4.88 -8.67 -20.41
CA GLY A 197 -3.61 -9.05 -20.99
C GLY A 197 -3.42 -8.43 -22.38
N GLY A 198 -2.34 -7.65 -22.57
CA GLY A 198 -2.03 -6.96 -23.80
C GLY A 198 -2.67 -5.58 -24.00
N THR A 199 -3.56 -5.15 -23.11
CA THR A 199 -4.15 -3.80 -23.15
C THR A 199 -3.33 -2.76 -22.37
N THR A 200 -3.77 -1.51 -22.37
CA THR A 200 -3.07 -0.40 -21.70
C THR A 200 -3.24 -0.50 -20.19
N ASN A 201 -2.14 -0.40 -19.45
CA ASN A 201 -2.12 -0.26 -17.99
C ASN A 201 -2.41 1.19 -17.57
N ALA A 202 -2.64 1.40 -16.27
CA ALA A 202 -2.71 2.74 -15.69
C ALA A 202 -1.37 3.49 -15.86
N ASP A 203 -1.43 4.81 -16.09
CA ASP A 203 -0.25 5.67 -16.00
C ASP A 203 0.08 5.93 -14.53
N VAL A 204 1.18 5.37 -14.07
CA VAL A 204 1.67 5.53 -12.70
C VAL A 204 2.81 6.54 -12.70
N GLN A 205 2.67 7.57 -11.89
CA GLN A 205 3.72 8.55 -11.61
C GLN A 205 4.05 8.51 -10.12
N LEU A 206 5.29 8.78 -9.78
CA LEU A 206 5.73 8.87 -8.40
C LEU A 206 6.27 10.27 -8.13
N TRP A 207 5.77 10.90 -7.07
CA TRP A 207 6.07 12.28 -6.74
C TRP A 207 6.59 12.42 -5.33
N ILE A 208 7.58 13.27 -5.14
CA ILE A 208 7.96 13.79 -3.83
C ILE A 208 7.08 15.00 -3.55
N LEU A 209 6.38 14.98 -2.43
CA LEU A 209 5.48 16.04 -1.98
C LEU A 209 6.03 16.63 -0.67
N ASP A 210 6.14 17.95 -0.57
CA ASP A 210 6.18 18.62 0.73
C ASP A 210 4.76 18.62 1.30
N VAL A 211 4.61 18.21 2.55
CA VAL A 211 3.28 18.02 3.16
C VAL A 211 2.49 19.31 3.33
N ASP A 212 3.15 20.46 3.30
CA ASP A 212 2.55 21.77 3.46
C ASP A 212 2.46 22.55 2.12
N ALA A 213 3.35 22.26 1.16
CA ALA A 213 3.46 22.97 -0.10
C ALA A 213 2.99 22.16 -1.33
N GLY A 214 2.96 20.83 -1.26
CA GLY A 214 2.52 19.95 -2.36
C GLY A 214 3.66 19.40 -3.21
N PRO A 215 3.41 19.10 -4.50
CA PRO A 215 4.38 18.44 -5.36
C PRO A 215 5.66 19.26 -5.54
N GLU A 216 6.80 18.65 -5.19
CA GLU A 216 8.13 19.22 -5.38
C GLU A 216 8.81 18.65 -6.62
N ARG A 217 8.74 17.31 -6.78
CA ARG A 217 9.50 16.61 -7.82
C ARG A 217 8.85 15.31 -8.23
N GLN A 218 8.81 15.06 -9.53
CA GLN A 218 8.49 13.75 -10.08
C GLN A 218 9.75 12.86 -10.09
N ILE A 219 9.60 11.60 -9.69
CA ILE A 219 10.62 10.56 -9.82
C ILE A 219 10.39 9.84 -11.14
N ASP A 220 11.38 9.86 -12.02
CA ASP A 220 11.35 9.12 -13.27
C ASP A 220 12.28 7.91 -13.20
N TRP A 221 11.72 6.72 -13.16
CA TRP A 221 12.43 5.44 -13.15
C TRP A 221 12.56 4.82 -14.55
N SER A 222 12.52 5.61 -15.61
CA SER A 222 12.50 5.12 -16.99
C SER A 222 11.23 4.29 -17.30
N ARG A 223 10.05 4.88 -17.05
CA ARG A 223 8.73 4.23 -17.20
C ARG A 223 8.50 3.60 -18.57
N GLY A 224 9.20 4.07 -19.61
CA GLY A 224 9.16 3.47 -20.95
C GLY A 224 9.83 2.09 -21.03
N GLU A 225 10.80 1.81 -20.17
CA GLU A 225 11.46 0.50 -20.04
C GLU A 225 10.77 -0.34 -18.96
N PHE A 226 10.57 0.26 -17.78
CA PHE A 226 9.97 -0.41 -16.62
C PHE A 226 8.55 0.09 -16.42
N GLU A 227 7.58 -0.64 -16.95
CA GLU A 227 6.17 -0.28 -16.85
C GLU A 227 5.61 -0.47 -15.45
N TYR A 228 6.17 -1.42 -14.68
CA TYR A 228 5.68 -1.77 -13.36
C TYR A 228 6.53 -1.18 -12.24
N LEU A 229 5.89 -0.48 -11.31
CA LEU A 229 6.44 -0.06 -10.03
C LEU A 229 6.02 -1.09 -8.97
N ALA A 230 6.94 -2.01 -8.62
CA ALA A 230 6.62 -3.11 -7.73
C ALA A 230 6.70 -2.74 -6.25
N SER A 231 7.70 -1.97 -5.83
CA SER A 231 7.81 -1.50 -4.46
C SER A 231 8.49 -0.14 -4.36
N VAL A 232 8.21 0.57 -3.26
CA VAL A 232 8.85 1.84 -2.92
C VAL A 232 9.22 1.81 -1.44
N GLN A 233 10.40 2.32 -1.11
CA GLN A 233 10.88 2.48 0.25
C GLN A 233 11.56 3.84 0.38
N TRP A 234 11.30 4.55 1.48
CA TRP A 234 12.12 5.70 1.86
C TRP A 234 13.12 5.25 2.91
N LEU A 235 14.41 5.39 2.63
CA LEU A 235 15.49 4.88 3.47
C LEU A 235 16.41 6.02 3.89
N SER A 236 16.80 6.01 5.17
CA SER A 236 17.94 6.78 5.66
C SER A 236 19.18 5.90 5.63
N LEU A 237 20.07 6.18 4.71
CA LEU A 237 21.40 5.59 4.66
C LEU A 237 22.37 6.43 5.50
N GLU A 238 23.55 5.91 5.80
CA GLU A 238 24.53 6.61 6.67
C GLU A 238 24.85 8.04 6.23
N SER A 239 24.84 8.32 4.93
CA SER A 239 25.26 9.60 4.36
C SER A 239 24.12 10.40 3.74
N ARG A 240 22.98 9.80 3.46
CA ARG A 240 21.88 10.44 2.74
C ARG A 240 20.56 9.66 2.85
N ASP A 241 19.46 10.36 2.69
CA ASP A 241 18.16 9.73 2.42
C ASP A 241 18.07 9.33 0.94
N VAL A 242 17.38 8.23 0.68
CA VAL A 242 17.07 7.79 -0.69
C VAL A 242 15.64 7.29 -0.78
N VAL A 243 15.03 7.45 -1.96
CA VAL A 243 13.81 6.77 -2.34
C VAL A 243 14.20 5.59 -3.22
N ARG A 244 14.06 4.39 -2.70
CA ARG A 244 14.34 3.15 -3.42
C ARG A 244 13.10 2.64 -4.10
N CYS A 245 13.17 2.42 -5.41
CA CYS A 245 12.13 1.82 -6.21
C CYS A 245 12.58 0.45 -6.72
N THR A 246 11.69 -0.55 -6.62
CA THR A 246 11.82 -1.80 -7.38
C THR A 246 10.89 -1.72 -8.55
N VAL A 247 11.42 -1.86 -9.74
CA VAL A 247 10.69 -1.70 -11.00
C VAL A 247 10.90 -2.93 -11.89
N GLN A 248 9.92 -3.22 -12.76
CA GLN A 248 9.95 -4.40 -13.59
C GLN A 248 9.43 -4.09 -15.00
N THR A 249 10.03 -4.72 -16.01
CA THR A 249 9.53 -4.65 -17.38
C THR A 249 8.19 -5.35 -17.52
N ARG A 250 7.39 -4.95 -18.52
CA ARG A 250 6.06 -5.54 -18.74
C ARG A 250 6.09 -7.04 -18.99
N ASP A 251 7.12 -7.55 -19.65
CA ASP A 251 7.32 -8.99 -19.88
C ASP A 251 7.89 -9.72 -18.66
N GLN A 252 8.14 -8.97 -17.56
CA GLN A 252 8.64 -9.44 -16.27
C GLN A 252 10.01 -10.13 -16.33
N LYS A 253 10.77 -9.92 -17.41
CA LYS A 253 12.08 -10.54 -17.59
C LYS A 253 13.23 -9.74 -16.99
N THR A 254 12.99 -8.47 -16.71
CA THR A 254 14.00 -7.58 -16.10
C THR A 254 13.39 -6.88 -14.90
N LEU A 255 14.09 -6.96 -13.77
CA LEU A 255 13.80 -6.23 -12.55
C LEU A 255 14.99 -5.33 -12.24
N ALA A 256 14.75 -4.07 -11.88
CA ALA A 256 15.78 -3.17 -11.40
C ALA A 256 15.44 -2.60 -10.02
N ILE A 257 16.48 -2.36 -9.23
CA ILE A 257 16.41 -1.61 -7.97
C ILE A 257 17.14 -0.30 -8.25
N ILE A 258 16.43 0.81 -8.07
CA ILE A 258 16.91 2.15 -8.38
C ILE A 258 16.74 3.02 -7.14
N ASP A 259 17.83 3.66 -6.71
CA ASP A 259 17.82 4.66 -5.64
C ASP A 259 17.77 6.05 -6.26
N PHE A 260 16.86 6.89 -5.73
CA PHE A 260 16.71 8.28 -6.11
C PHE A 260 17.09 9.18 -4.94
N ASP A 261 17.93 10.16 -5.23
CA ASP A 261 18.18 11.26 -4.30
C ASP A 261 16.94 12.17 -4.25
N PRO A 262 16.30 12.34 -3.08
CA PRO A 262 15.04 13.09 -2.98
C PRO A 262 15.21 14.59 -3.23
N ASP A 263 16.41 15.15 -3.06
CA ASP A 263 16.68 16.56 -3.21
C ASP A 263 17.04 16.94 -4.65
N THR A 264 17.80 16.10 -5.33
CA THR A 264 18.29 16.35 -6.70
C THR A 264 17.49 15.62 -7.77
N GLY A 265 16.87 14.49 -7.42
CA GLY A 265 16.23 13.55 -8.36
C GLY A 265 17.24 12.66 -9.10
N ALA A 266 18.51 12.69 -8.71
CA ALA A 266 19.53 11.85 -9.33
C ALA A 266 19.21 10.37 -9.06
N ALA A 267 19.28 9.55 -10.10
CA ALA A 267 19.00 8.12 -10.06
C ALA A 267 20.30 7.31 -10.08
N GLU A 268 20.34 6.26 -9.28
CA GLU A 268 21.42 5.28 -9.26
C GLU A 268 20.83 3.87 -9.34
N GLU A 269 21.14 3.11 -10.40
CA GLU A 269 20.75 1.71 -10.49
C GLU A 269 21.64 0.89 -9.56
N VAL A 270 21.05 0.38 -8.47
CA VAL A 270 21.72 -0.40 -7.45
C VAL A 270 21.92 -1.85 -7.89
N GLN A 271 20.89 -2.41 -8.55
CA GLN A 271 20.89 -3.80 -8.99
C GLN A 271 19.96 -3.98 -10.18
N ARG A 272 20.39 -4.84 -11.13
CA ARG A 272 19.56 -5.32 -12.23
C ARG A 272 19.60 -6.84 -12.27
N ILE A 273 18.45 -7.47 -12.42
CA ILE A 273 18.28 -8.91 -12.50
C ILE A 273 17.51 -9.23 -13.77
N THR A 274 18.01 -10.18 -14.54
CA THR A 274 17.35 -10.61 -15.78
C THR A 274 17.21 -12.12 -15.80
N ASP A 275 16.10 -12.60 -16.39
CA ASP A 275 15.87 -14.02 -16.66
C ASP A 275 15.23 -14.21 -18.04
N ALA A 276 15.50 -15.34 -18.67
CA ALA A 276 14.97 -15.64 -20.00
C ALA A 276 13.43 -15.84 -19.99
N HIS A 277 12.86 -16.23 -18.84
CA HIS A 277 11.45 -16.50 -18.68
C HIS A 277 10.77 -15.36 -17.92
N TRP A 278 11.00 -15.23 -16.61
CA TRP A 278 10.57 -14.09 -15.77
C TRP A 278 11.35 -14.06 -14.44
N VAL A 279 11.39 -12.89 -13.82
CA VAL A 279 11.93 -12.66 -12.48
C VAL A 279 10.76 -12.55 -11.50
N GLU A 280 10.70 -13.47 -10.53
CA GLU A 280 9.67 -13.48 -9.49
C GLU A 280 9.93 -12.41 -8.43
N LEU A 281 8.89 -11.65 -8.07
CA LEU A 281 8.92 -10.70 -6.97
C LEU A 281 8.78 -11.43 -5.63
N GLN A 282 9.77 -11.28 -4.76
CA GLN A 282 9.74 -11.87 -3.43
C GLN A 282 9.36 -10.84 -2.37
N SER A 283 8.37 -11.17 -1.54
CA SER A 283 7.96 -10.30 -0.43
C SER A 283 9.11 -10.07 0.56
N GLY A 284 9.23 -8.82 1.07
CA GLY A 284 10.28 -8.46 2.02
C GLY A 284 11.63 -8.14 1.38
N THR A 285 11.72 -8.16 0.05
CA THR A 285 12.93 -7.74 -0.68
C THR A 285 12.60 -6.65 -1.69
N PRO A 286 13.55 -5.73 -1.99
CA PRO A 286 14.89 -5.61 -1.40
C PRO A 286 14.86 -5.22 0.09
N HIS A 287 15.80 -5.73 0.87
CA HIS A 287 15.97 -5.35 2.27
C HIS A 287 17.32 -4.65 2.46
N GLN A 288 17.31 -3.49 3.13
CA GLN A 288 18.54 -2.79 3.47
C GLN A 288 19.09 -3.35 4.78
N SER A 289 20.34 -3.79 4.76
CA SER A 289 21.10 -4.23 5.92
C SER A 289 22.39 -3.41 6.09
N GLU A 290 23.09 -3.60 7.20
CA GLU A 290 24.43 -3.01 7.41
C GLU A 290 25.46 -3.49 6.37
N LEU A 291 25.25 -4.66 5.76
CA LEU A 291 26.12 -5.25 4.73
C LEU A 291 25.74 -4.82 3.31
N GLY A 292 24.67 -4.03 3.14
CA GLY A 292 24.15 -3.60 1.84
C GLY A 292 22.74 -4.10 1.54
N VAL A 293 22.39 -4.12 0.26
CA VAL A 293 21.07 -4.54 -0.21
C VAL A 293 21.00 -6.06 -0.32
N ILE A 294 20.06 -6.66 0.41
CA ILE A 294 19.75 -8.09 0.30
C ILE A 294 18.56 -8.23 -0.66
N MET A 295 18.75 -8.99 -1.72
CA MET A 295 17.72 -9.33 -2.68
C MET A 295 17.59 -10.84 -2.77
N VAL A 296 16.37 -11.34 -2.79
CA VAL A 296 16.05 -12.72 -3.16
C VAL A 296 15.33 -12.65 -4.50
N ALA A 297 15.90 -13.28 -5.52
CA ALA A 297 15.26 -13.44 -6.81
C ALA A 297 15.11 -14.95 -7.08
N VAL A 298 13.95 -15.35 -7.52
CA VAL A 298 13.69 -16.73 -7.94
C VAL A 298 13.43 -16.70 -9.44
N SER A 299 14.25 -17.46 -10.20
CA SER A 299 13.99 -17.75 -11.59
C SER A 299 13.48 -19.18 -11.73
N TYR A 300 12.35 -19.35 -12.41
CA TYR A 300 11.79 -20.68 -12.65
C TYR A 300 12.40 -21.26 -13.94
N THR A 301 13.29 -22.22 -13.76
CA THR A 301 13.88 -22.93 -14.91
C THR A 301 13.03 -24.09 -15.43
N HIS A 302 12.03 -24.57 -14.66
CA HIS A 302 11.14 -25.67 -15.07
C HIS A 302 9.74 -25.55 -14.50
N LEU A 303 8.74 -25.41 -15.36
CA LEU A 303 7.35 -25.77 -15.14
C LEU A 303 7.04 -27.11 -15.82
N THR A 304 7.55 -28.20 -15.29
CA THR A 304 6.95 -29.50 -15.54
C THR A 304 6.09 -29.84 -14.34
N LEU A 305 4.79 -29.55 -14.44
CA LEU A 305 3.83 -30.28 -13.61
C LEU A 305 4.02 -31.76 -13.97
N PRO A 306 4.29 -32.66 -13.01
CA PRO A 306 4.20 -34.08 -13.27
C PRO A 306 2.74 -34.36 -13.64
N THR A 307 2.46 -34.55 -14.92
CA THR A 307 1.22 -35.17 -15.36
C THR A 307 1.28 -36.61 -14.91
N THR A 308 0.73 -36.90 -13.75
CA THR A 308 0.38 -38.27 -13.39
C THR A 308 -0.76 -38.65 -14.32
N PRO A 309 -0.58 -39.62 -15.23
CA PRO A 309 -1.72 -40.13 -15.97
C PRO A 309 -2.65 -40.82 -14.95
N TYR A 310 -3.87 -40.35 -14.86
CA TYR A 310 -4.92 -41.12 -14.20
C TYR A 310 -5.16 -42.37 -15.06
N VAL A 311 -4.86 -43.54 -14.47
CA VAL A 311 -5.28 -44.87 -14.96
C VAL A 311 -6.67 -45.14 -14.40
#